data_6f83db4b40fd8f80f781e4d6b3632d1c
#
_entry.id   6f83db4b40fd8f80f781e4d6b3632d1c
#
_cell.length_a   1.000
_cell.length_b   1.000
_cell.length_c   1.000
_cell.angle_alpha   90.00
_cell.angle_beta   90.00
_cell.angle_gamma   90.00
#
_symmetry.space_group_name_H-M   'P 1'
#
loop_
_entity.id
_entity.type
_entity.pdbx_description
1 polymer ?
#
loop_
_entity_poly.entity_id
_entity_poly.type
_entity_poly.pdbx_seq_one_letter_code
_entity_poly.pdbx_strand_id
1 'polypeptide(L)' 'MAKAVNYTEEQTASLIEAYVKGQTAGMSNKDNVAAIAENLGRATRSVSSKLSREGVYI' A
#
# COMPACT_ATOMS: atom_id res chain seq x y z
N MET A 1 18.57 9.13 -10.10
CA MET A 1 18.42 8.56 -9.73
C MET A 1 17.31 8.23 -9.47
N ALA A 2 16.97 7.67 -9.49
CA ALA A 2 15.89 7.22 -9.39
C ALA A 2 15.26 7.42 -8.29
N LYS A 3 14.31 7.65 -8.11
CA LYS A 3 13.83 7.82 -7.17
C LYS A 3 13.11 6.81 -6.85
N ALA A 4 13.12 6.09 -6.30
CA ALA A 4 12.54 4.98 -5.81
C ALA A 4 11.17 5.13 -5.37
N VAL A 5 10.54 6.04 -5.85
CA VAL A 5 9.17 6.19 -5.48
C VAL A 5 8.25 5.34 -6.31
N ASN A 6 8.73 4.81 -7.37
CA ASN A 6 7.88 3.99 -8.23
C ASN A 6 7.83 2.57 -7.73
N TYR A 7 6.68 1.95 -7.88
CA TYR A 7 6.49 0.57 -7.52
C TYR A 7 6.53 -0.28 -8.78
N THR A 8 7.15 -1.43 -8.69
CA THR A 8 7.12 -2.37 -9.81
C THR A 8 5.74 -2.99 -9.88
N GLU A 9 5.48 -3.71 -10.97
CA GLU A 9 4.21 -4.40 -11.11
C GLU A 9 4.01 -5.42 -9.99
N GLU A 10 5.08 -6.12 -9.65
CA GLU A 10 5.02 -7.08 -8.57
C GLU A 10 4.73 -6.41 -7.25
N GLN A 11 5.40 -5.30 -7.00
CA GLN A 11 5.19 -4.58 -5.76
C GLN A 11 3.77 -4.04 -5.69
N THR A 12 3.26 -3.54 -6.81
CA THR A 12 1.90 -3.04 -6.86
C THR A 12 0.89 -4.14 -6.58
N ALA A 13 1.09 -5.29 -7.19
CA ALA A 13 0.18 -6.41 -6.97
C ALA A 13 0.21 -6.87 -5.51
N SER A 14 1.40 -6.97 -4.94
CA SER A 14 1.53 -7.35 -3.54
C SER A 14 0.88 -6.34 -2.62
N LEU A 15 1.06 -5.08 -2.94
CA LEU A 15 0.50 -3.99 -2.15
C LEU A 15 -1.02 -4.07 -2.13
N ILE A 16 -1.62 -4.23 -3.30
CA ILE A 16 -3.07 -4.30 -3.41
C ILE A 16 -3.59 -5.54 -2.68
N GLU A 17 -2.91 -6.65 -2.86
CA GLU A 17 -3.32 -7.89 -2.21
C GLU A 17 -3.27 -7.76 -0.70
N ALA A 18 -2.21 -7.17 -0.20
CA ALA A 18 -2.07 -6.97 1.25
C ALA A 18 -3.16 -6.05 1.78
N TYR A 19 -3.48 -5.02 1.01
CA TYR A 19 -4.51 -4.08 1.42
C TYR A 19 -5.88 -4.76 1.49
N VAL A 20 -6.20 -5.53 0.48
CA VAL A 20 -7.48 -6.23 0.43
C VAL A 20 -7.57 -7.24 1.57
N LYS A 21 -6.49 -7.93 1.84
CA LYS A 21 -6.47 -8.89 2.95
C LYS A 21 -6.71 -8.21 4.28
N GLY A 22 -6.09 -7.05 4.47
CA GLY A 22 -6.28 -6.30 5.71
C GLY A 22 -7.71 -5.84 5.86
N GLN A 23 -8.32 -5.40 4.78
CA GLN A 23 -9.71 -4.99 4.81
C GLN A 23 -10.61 -6.15 5.20
N THR A 24 -10.35 -7.30 4.61
CA THR A 24 -11.14 -8.49 4.92
C THR A 24 -10.98 -8.88 6.38
N ALA A 25 -9.80 -8.64 6.93
CA ALA A 25 -9.53 -8.97 8.33
C ALA A 25 -10.13 -7.96 9.29
N GLY A 26 -10.70 -6.88 8.78
CA GLY A 26 -11.36 -5.90 9.63
C GLY A 26 -10.46 -4.75 10.06
N MET A 27 -9.31 -4.60 9.46
CA MET A 27 -8.42 -3.50 9.81
C MET A 27 -8.96 -2.19 9.26
N SER A 28 -8.74 -1.11 9.99
CA SER A 28 -9.09 0.20 9.48
C SER A 28 -8.10 0.56 8.37
N ASN A 29 -8.50 1.45 7.49
CA ASN A 29 -7.64 1.85 6.39
C ASN A 29 -6.31 2.38 6.90
N LYS A 30 -6.36 3.16 7.96
CA LYS A 30 -5.16 3.76 8.51
C LYS A 30 -4.20 2.70 9.01
N ASP A 31 -4.71 1.76 9.79
CA ASP A 31 -3.88 0.70 10.34
C ASP A 31 -3.36 -0.20 9.23
N ASN A 32 -4.21 -0.48 8.26
CA ASN A 32 -3.85 -1.34 7.15
C ASN A 32 -2.69 -0.74 6.36
N VAL A 33 -2.82 0.52 6.00
CA VAL A 33 -1.79 1.20 5.23
C VAL A 33 -0.50 1.30 6.04
N ALA A 34 -0.61 1.57 7.33
CA ALA A 34 0.57 1.68 8.18
C ALA A 34 1.33 0.35 8.24
N ALA A 35 0.60 -0.75 8.35
CA ALA A 35 1.23 -2.06 8.39
C ALA A 35 1.92 -2.38 7.06
N ILE A 36 1.28 -2.03 5.96
CA ILE A 36 1.85 -2.28 4.65
C ILE A 36 3.11 -1.43 4.46
N ALA A 37 3.03 -0.17 4.87
CA ALA A 37 4.16 0.73 4.72
C ALA A 37 5.36 0.23 5.51
N GLU A 38 5.12 -0.26 6.70
CA GLU A 38 6.18 -0.78 7.54
C GLU A 38 6.81 -2.01 6.89
N ASN A 39 5.97 -2.85 6.34
CA ASN A 39 6.43 -4.06 5.69
C ASN A 39 7.30 -3.77 4.47
N LEU A 40 6.94 -2.75 3.73
CA LEU A 40 7.67 -2.39 2.53
C LEU A 40 8.83 -1.45 2.81
N GLY A 41 8.90 -0.89 4.00
CA GLY A 41 9.92 0.09 4.31
C GLY A 41 9.69 1.41 3.64
N ARG A 42 8.42 1.76 3.41
CA ARG A 42 8.06 3.01 2.76
C ARG A 42 7.20 3.85 3.66
N ALA A 43 7.08 5.12 3.32
CA ALA A 43 6.25 6.02 4.10
C ALA A 43 4.78 5.68 3.91
N THR A 44 4.01 5.84 4.98
CA THR A 44 2.58 5.59 4.92
C THR A 44 1.92 6.40 3.83
N ARG A 45 2.34 7.66 3.71
CA ARG A 45 1.78 8.54 2.70
C ARG A 45 2.03 8.00 1.30
N SER A 46 3.20 7.45 1.08
CA SER A 46 3.53 6.90 -0.23
C SER A 46 2.62 5.74 -0.57
N VAL A 47 2.38 4.86 0.40
CA VAL A 47 1.53 3.71 0.19
C VAL A 47 0.09 4.12 -0.08
N SER A 48 -0.45 5.03 0.72
CA SER A 48 -1.82 5.45 0.51
C SER A 48 -1.99 6.17 -0.82
N SER A 49 -0.99 6.92 -1.21
CA SER A 49 -1.02 7.61 -2.50
C SER A 49 -1.07 6.61 -3.64
N LYS A 50 -0.27 5.57 -3.55
CA LYS A 50 -0.24 4.53 -4.57
C LYS A 50 -1.57 3.79 -4.63
N LEU A 51 -2.12 3.45 -3.47
CA LEU A 51 -3.40 2.75 -3.42
C LEU A 51 -4.51 3.61 -4.01
N SER A 52 -4.45 4.90 -3.75
CA SER A 52 -5.44 5.83 -4.30
C SER A 52 -5.36 5.84 -5.82
N ARG A 53 -4.15 5.83 -6.35
CA ARG A 53 -3.96 5.81 -7.80
C ARG A 53 -4.49 4.53 -8.42
N GLU A 54 -4.36 3.42 -7.70
CA GLU A 54 -4.85 2.15 -8.21
C GLU A 54 -6.35 2.02 -8.03
N GLY A 55 -6.97 2.97 -7.36
CA GLY A 55 -8.41 2.95 -7.22
C GLY A 55 -8.94 2.02 -6.15
N VAL A 56 -8.07 1.54 -5.27
CA VAL A 56 -8.52 0.62 -4.22
C VAL A 56 -8.61 1.30 -2.86
N TYR A 57 -7.99 2.45 -2.70
CA TYR A 57 -8.00 3.15 -1.42
C TYR A 57 -9.29 3.95 -1.31
N ILE A 58 -9.90 3.87 -0.17
CA ILE A 58 -11.19 4.53 0.06
C ILE A 58 -11.03 5.74 0.96
#